data_563c084f24df646482dfe1f740065b11
#
_entry.id   563c084f24df646482dfe1f740065b11
#
_cell.length_a   1.000
_cell.length_b   1.000
_cell.length_c   1.000
_cell.angle_alpha   90.00
_cell.angle_beta   90.00
_cell.angle_gamma   90.00
#
_symmetry.space_group_name_H-M   'P 1'
#
loop_
_entity.id
_entity.type
_entity.pdbx_description
1 polymer ?
#
loop_
_entity_poly.entity_id
_entity_poly.type
_entity_poly.pdbx_seq_one_letter_code
_entity_poly.pdbx_strand_id
1 'polypeptide(L)'
;MKNILIIEDERTVAELERDYLEINSLKVSIEETGEGGLKRILKNDIDLIILDLMLPDMDGFEVCRKIRRRTDIPILIVSEKKSDIDKIRGLGIGADDYITKPFSPNELVARVKAHLNRYIRLTRKRSDENEYIEYPGLKIDRTARRVFVDGEERCFTTKEFDLLTYLATHPNHVFSKDELFSAVWGMDSMGEIATVTVHIKKIRKKTENRE
;
A
#
# COMPACT_ATOMS: atom_id res chain seq x y z
N MET A 1 6.93 2.08 -19.19
CA MET A 1 5.64 2.66 -18.85
C MET A 1 5.10 1.87 -17.67
N LYS A 2 4.48 2.49 -16.66
CA LYS A 2 3.98 1.80 -15.48
C LYS A 2 2.55 1.32 -15.71
N ASN A 3 2.25 0.10 -15.28
CA ASN A 3 0.97 -0.57 -15.50
C ASN A 3 0.10 -0.44 -14.24
N ILE A 4 -1.07 0.17 -14.40
CA ILE A 4 -2.06 0.34 -13.35
C ILE A 4 -3.21 -0.63 -13.62
N LEU A 5 -3.69 -1.31 -12.58
CA LEU A 5 -4.92 -2.08 -12.62
C LEU A 5 -6.00 -1.31 -11.86
N ILE A 6 -7.11 -1.02 -12.53
CA ILE A 6 -8.33 -0.51 -11.90
C ILE A 6 -9.30 -1.68 -11.74
N ILE A 7 -9.84 -1.85 -10.54
CA ILE A 7 -10.91 -2.81 -10.23
C ILE A 7 -12.11 -1.98 -9.77
N GLU A 8 -13.03 -1.73 -10.68
CA GLU A 8 -14.17 -0.82 -10.53
C GLU A 8 -15.29 -1.29 -11.44
N ASP A 9 -16.49 -1.51 -10.91
CA ASP A 9 -17.64 -1.99 -11.66
C ASP A 9 -18.40 -0.87 -12.38
N GLU A 10 -18.31 0.36 -11.90
CA GLU A 10 -18.90 1.50 -12.58
C GLU A 10 -18.03 1.95 -13.74
N ARG A 11 -18.36 1.48 -14.93
CA ARG A 11 -17.59 1.70 -16.16
C ARG A 11 -17.27 3.16 -16.44
N THR A 12 -18.21 4.07 -16.17
CA THR A 12 -18.02 5.52 -16.39
C THR A 12 -16.92 6.07 -15.47
N VAL A 13 -16.87 5.62 -14.23
CA VAL A 13 -15.83 6.01 -13.26
C VAL A 13 -14.49 5.41 -13.67
N ALA A 14 -14.46 4.13 -13.99
CA ALA A 14 -13.25 3.44 -14.41
C ALA A 14 -12.63 4.04 -15.68
N GLU A 15 -13.46 4.42 -16.67
CA GLU A 15 -13.00 5.08 -17.89
C GLU A 15 -12.47 6.49 -17.62
N LEU A 16 -13.11 7.26 -16.74
CA LEU A 16 -12.62 8.56 -16.31
C LEU A 16 -11.25 8.45 -15.63
N GLU A 17 -11.12 7.54 -14.68
CA GLU A 17 -9.84 7.28 -14.00
C GLU A 17 -8.75 6.88 -14.99
N ARG A 18 -9.05 5.95 -15.90
CA ARG A 18 -8.14 5.52 -16.97
C ARG A 18 -7.66 6.69 -17.79
N ASP A 19 -8.56 7.51 -18.32
CA ASP A 19 -8.23 8.59 -19.23
C ASP A 19 -7.27 9.60 -18.59
N TYR A 20 -7.50 9.97 -17.32
CA TYR A 20 -6.60 10.86 -16.59
C TYR A 20 -5.23 10.21 -16.31
N LEU A 21 -5.19 8.92 -16.04
CA LEU A 21 -3.93 8.21 -15.80
C LEU A 21 -3.15 8.03 -17.10
N GLU A 22 -3.81 7.73 -18.22
CA GLU A 22 -3.17 7.56 -19.53
C GLU A 22 -2.61 8.87 -20.08
N ILE A 23 -3.32 10.00 -19.94
CA ILE A 23 -2.78 11.34 -20.25
C ILE A 23 -1.48 11.59 -19.45
N ASN A 24 -1.34 11.01 -18.28
CA ASN A 24 -0.15 11.11 -17.44
C ASN A 24 0.90 10.01 -17.71
N SER A 25 0.88 9.39 -18.89
CA SER A 25 1.86 8.39 -19.38
C SER A 25 1.88 7.10 -18.52
N LEU A 26 0.76 6.71 -17.95
CA LEU A 26 0.54 5.43 -17.30
C LEU A 26 -0.23 4.51 -18.25
N LYS A 27 -0.01 3.21 -18.16
CA LYS A 27 -0.79 2.21 -18.90
C LYS A 27 -1.83 1.63 -17.97
N VAL A 28 -3.10 1.58 -18.40
CA VAL A 28 -4.19 1.16 -17.55
C VAL A 28 -4.87 -0.09 -18.09
N SER A 29 -5.24 -0.99 -17.19
CA SER A 29 -6.16 -2.09 -17.45
C SER A 29 -7.31 -2.01 -16.45
N ILE A 30 -8.53 -2.31 -16.90
CA ILE A 30 -9.75 -2.26 -16.09
C ILE A 30 -10.29 -3.67 -15.96
N GLU A 31 -10.74 -4.01 -14.75
CA GLU A 31 -11.52 -5.20 -14.43
C GLU A 31 -12.76 -4.77 -13.65
N GLU A 32 -13.92 -5.25 -14.06
CA GLU A 32 -15.22 -4.83 -13.49
C GLU A 32 -15.64 -5.69 -12.28
N THR A 33 -14.82 -6.70 -11.93
CA THR A 33 -15.11 -7.64 -10.85
C THR A 33 -13.88 -7.93 -10.00
N GLY A 34 -14.10 -8.24 -8.74
CA GLY A 34 -13.03 -8.66 -7.83
C GLY A 34 -12.32 -9.93 -8.31
N GLU A 35 -13.08 -10.91 -8.84
CA GLU A 35 -12.50 -12.14 -9.40
C GLU A 35 -11.63 -11.86 -10.63
N GLY A 36 -12.08 -10.98 -11.53
CA GLY A 36 -11.32 -10.51 -12.69
C GLY A 36 -10.01 -9.87 -12.27
N GLY A 37 -10.07 -8.94 -11.32
CA GLY A 37 -8.90 -8.30 -10.74
C GLY A 37 -7.90 -9.28 -10.13
N LEU A 38 -8.38 -10.24 -9.33
CA LEU A 38 -7.54 -11.27 -8.73
C LEU A 38 -6.85 -12.16 -9.78
N LYS A 39 -7.54 -12.51 -10.87
CA LYS A 39 -6.95 -13.24 -12.00
C LYS A 39 -5.93 -12.41 -12.76
N ARG A 40 -6.22 -11.12 -12.95
CA ARG A 40 -5.34 -10.20 -13.70
C ARG A 40 -3.99 -10.01 -13.02
N ILE A 41 -3.95 -9.95 -11.69
CA ILE A 41 -2.73 -9.80 -10.90
C ILE A 41 -1.77 -10.99 -11.08
N LEU A 42 -2.26 -12.19 -11.37
CA LEU A 42 -1.41 -13.37 -11.57
C LEU A 42 -0.42 -13.23 -12.74
N LYS A 43 -0.62 -12.28 -13.65
CA LYS A 43 0.31 -12.02 -14.77
C LYS A 43 1.59 -11.29 -14.35
N ASN A 44 1.69 -10.84 -13.09
CA ASN A 44 2.87 -10.19 -12.49
C ASN A 44 3.41 -8.96 -13.27
N ASP A 45 2.56 -8.25 -13.99
CA ASP A 45 2.93 -7.08 -14.79
C ASP A 45 2.27 -5.77 -14.29
N ILE A 46 1.67 -5.77 -13.10
CA ILE A 46 1.02 -4.62 -12.48
C ILE A 46 1.98 -3.93 -11.50
N ASP A 47 2.04 -2.60 -11.58
CA ASP A 47 2.86 -1.77 -10.71
C ASP A 47 2.07 -1.11 -9.56
N LEU A 48 0.74 -0.92 -9.72
CA LEU A 48 -0.14 -0.36 -8.72
C LEU A 48 -1.60 -0.77 -9.01
N ILE A 49 -2.40 -0.90 -7.95
CA ILE A 49 -3.81 -1.25 -8.03
C ILE A 49 -4.65 -0.11 -7.45
N ILE A 50 -5.71 0.28 -8.20
CA ILE A 50 -6.82 1.10 -7.73
C ILE A 50 -7.99 0.15 -7.52
N LEU A 51 -8.63 0.19 -6.35
CA LEU A 51 -9.64 -0.78 -5.94
C LEU A 51 -10.86 -0.10 -5.36
N ASP A 52 -12.03 -0.30 -5.99
CA ASP A 52 -13.29 0.00 -5.32
C ASP A 52 -13.65 -1.09 -4.31
N LEU A 53 -14.37 -0.69 -3.28
CA LEU A 53 -14.91 -1.59 -2.26
C LEU A 53 -16.28 -2.13 -2.60
N MET A 54 -17.01 -1.45 -3.51
CA MET A 54 -18.41 -1.75 -3.86
C MET A 54 -18.48 -2.59 -5.13
N LEU A 55 -17.83 -3.77 -5.14
CA LEU A 55 -17.83 -4.66 -6.30
C LEU A 55 -19.05 -5.61 -6.29
N PRO A 56 -19.55 -6.03 -7.47
CA PRO A 56 -20.78 -6.82 -7.57
C PRO A 56 -20.64 -8.26 -7.13
N ASP A 57 -19.42 -8.82 -7.15
CA ASP A 57 -19.18 -10.24 -6.94
C ASP A 57 -18.60 -10.56 -5.55
N MET A 58 -17.87 -9.62 -4.95
CA MET A 58 -17.29 -9.82 -3.62
C MET A 58 -16.97 -8.50 -2.90
N ASP A 59 -16.88 -8.52 -1.57
CA ASP A 59 -16.46 -7.38 -0.77
C ASP A 59 -15.03 -6.95 -1.15
N GLY A 60 -14.86 -5.69 -1.58
CA GLY A 60 -13.55 -5.14 -1.95
C GLY A 60 -12.51 -5.21 -0.85
N PHE A 61 -12.91 -5.20 0.43
CA PHE A 61 -11.99 -5.48 1.54
C PHE A 61 -11.44 -6.92 1.48
N GLU A 62 -12.25 -7.87 1.04
CA GLU A 62 -11.79 -9.25 0.84
C GLU A 62 -10.83 -9.35 -0.35
N VAL A 63 -11.14 -8.64 -1.45
CA VAL A 63 -10.25 -8.52 -2.61
C VAL A 63 -8.89 -7.97 -2.17
N CYS A 64 -8.86 -6.84 -1.46
CA CYS A 64 -7.64 -6.23 -0.94
C CYS A 64 -6.82 -7.21 -0.09
N ARG A 65 -7.48 -7.95 0.81
CA ARG A 65 -6.82 -8.96 1.65
C ARG A 65 -6.23 -10.11 0.83
N LYS A 66 -6.95 -10.59 -0.20
CA LYS A 66 -6.47 -11.65 -1.09
C LYS A 66 -5.27 -11.19 -1.92
N ILE A 67 -5.30 -9.95 -2.42
CA ILE A 67 -4.19 -9.35 -3.15
C ILE A 67 -2.97 -9.26 -2.24
N ARG A 68 -3.13 -8.72 -1.04
CA ARG A 68 -2.02 -8.48 -0.12
C ARG A 68 -1.34 -9.74 0.39
N ARG A 69 -2.02 -10.90 0.34
CA ARG A 69 -1.39 -12.20 0.62
C ARG A 69 -0.42 -12.66 -0.47
N ARG A 70 -0.46 -12.04 -1.66
CA ARG A 70 0.29 -12.49 -2.85
C ARG A 70 1.33 -11.49 -3.33
N THR A 71 1.14 -10.21 -3.03
CA THR A 71 2.00 -9.15 -3.58
C THR A 71 2.04 -7.94 -2.66
N ASP A 72 3.18 -7.21 -2.72
CA ASP A 72 3.43 -5.96 -1.99
C ASP A 72 3.25 -4.72 -2.88
N ILE A 73 2.74 -4.87 -4.11
CA ILE A 73 2.46 -3.71 -4.97
C ILE A 73 1.46 -2.77 -4.29
N PRO A 74 1.60 -1.44 -4.49
CA PRO A 74 0.72 -0.47 -3.85
C PRO A 74 -0.76 -0.68 -4.22
N ILE A 75 -1.64 -0.59 -3.22
CA ILE A 75 -3.09 -0.66 -3.37
C ILE A 75 -3.68 0.66 -2.86
N LEU A 76 -4.34 1.40 -3.74
CA LEU A 76 -5.13 2.57 -3.41
C LEU A 76 -6.61 2.18 -3.43
N ILE A 77 -7.30 2.32 -2.31
CA ILE A 77 -8.75 2.16 -2.24
C ILE A 77 -9.40 3.47 -2.69
N VAL A 78 -10.36 3.38 -3.60
CA VAL A 78 -11.20 4.51 -4.06
C VAL A 78 -12.65 4.11 -3.86
N SER A 79 -13.39 4.73 -2.94
CA SER A 79 -14.73 4.25 -2.60
C SER A 79 -15.66 5.35 -2.07
N GLU A 80 -16.96 5.12 -2.18
CA GLU A 80 -18.00 5.98 -1.59
C GLU A 80 -18.10 5.86 -0.07
N LYS A 81 -17.55 4.81 0.53
CA LYS A 81 -17.54 4.61 1.99
C LYS A 81 -16.65 5.67 2.66
N LYS A 82 -17.30 6.58 3.39
CA LYS A 82 -16.66 7.79 3.96
C LYS A 82 -16.37 7.66 5.44
N SER A 83 -16.86 6.60 6.11
CA SER A 83 -16.68 6.47 7.55
C SER A 83 -15.21 6.24 7.91
N ASP A 84 -14.79 6.81 9.03
CA ASP A 84 -13.42 6.58 9.54
C ASP A 84 -13.18 5.10 9.85
N ILE A 85 -14.23 4.37 10.20
CA ILE A 85 -14.16 2.92 10.43
C ILE A 85 -13.78 2.19 9.13
N ASP A 86 -14.38 2.56 7.98
CA ASP A 86 -14.06 1.94 6.70
C ASP A 86 -12.65 2.28 6.24
N LYS A 87 -12.22 3.53 6.42
CA LYS A 87 -10.84 3.96 6.11
C LYS A 87 -9.82 3.20 6.98
N ILE A 88 -10.04 3.16 8.29
CA ILE A 88 -9.19 2.42 9.24
C ILE A 88 -9.16 0.94 8.86
N ARG A 89 -10.30 0.35 8.49
CA ARG A 89 -10.40 -1.03 8.05
C ARG A 89 -9.59 -1.26 6.77
N GLY A 90 -9.77 -0.40 5.73
CA GLY A 90 -9.07 -0.51 4.45
C GLY A 90 -7.54 -0.47 4.61
N LEU A 91 -7.05 0.55 5.30
CA LEU A 91 -5.62 0.67 5.64
C LEU A 91 -5.17 -0.48 6.55
N GLY A 92 -6.02 -0.86 7.48
CA GLY A 92 -5.78 -1.97 8.39
C GLY A 92 -5.60 -3.32 7.73
N ILE A 93 -6.19 -3.62 6.58
CA ILE A 93 -6.02 -4.88 5.84
C ILE A 93 -4.89 -4.84 4.83
N GLY A 94 -4.21 -3.68 4.68
CA GLY A 94 -3.00 -3.56 3.88
C GLY A 94 -3.11 -2.65 2.66
N ALA A 95 -4.17 -1.85 2.51
CA ALA A 95 -4.16 -0.76 1.54
C ALA A 95 -3.09 0.28 1.92
N ASP A 96 -2.48 0.89 0.92
CA ASP A 96 -1.45 1.91 1.11
C ASP A 96 -2.04 3.31 1.22
N ASP A 97 -3.22 3.53 0.62
CA ASP A 97 -3.96 4.78 0.69
C ASP A 97 -5.47 4.56 0.54
N TYR A 98 -6.26 5.58 0.90
CA TYR A 98 -7.72 5.57 0.80
C TYR A 98 -8.23 6.92 0.32
N ILE A 99 -8.97 6.91 -0.78
CA ILE A 99 -9.57 8.09 -1.42
C ILE A 99 -11.09 7.93 -1.36
N THR A 100 -11.79 8.97 -0.91
CA THR A 100 -13.26 8.94 -0.90
C THR A 100 -13.83 9.58 -2.16
N LYS A 101 -14.83 8.92 -2.77
CA LYS A 101 -15.65 9.51 -3.86
C LYS A 101 -16.62 10.55 -3.29
N PRO A 102 -16.87 11.70 -3.98
CA PRO A 102 -16.19 12.15 -5.19
C PRO A 102 -14.80 12.69 -4.91
N PHE A 103 -13.86 12.45 -5.81
CA PHE A 103 -12.48 12.92 -5.74
C PHE A 103 -12.13 13.77 -6.98
N SER A 104 -11.06 14.54 -6.87
CA SER A 104 -10.48 15.21 -8.03
C SER A 104 -9.62 14.23 -8.82
N PRO A 105 -9.79 14.12 -10.16
CA PRO A 105 -8.93 13.28 -10.98
C PRO A 105 -7.44 13.63 -10.83
N ASN A 106 -7.12 14.90 -10.65
CA ASN A 106 -5.74 15.34 -10.39
C ASN A 106 -5.21 14.83 -9.04
N GLU A 107 -6.06 14.72 -8.03
CA GLU A 107 -5.70 14.12 -6.73
C GLU A 107 -5.36 12.64 -6.91
N LEU A 108 -6.19 11.89 -7.63
CA LEU A 108 -5.93 10.48 -7.92
C LEU A 108 -4.58 10.31 -8.61
N VAL A 109 -4.30 11.08 -9.68
CA VAL A 109 -3.03 11.03 -10.41
C VAL A 109 -1.85 11.36 -9.51
N ALA A 110 -1.96 12.39 -8.66
CA ALA A 110 -0.89 12.79 -7.75
C ALA A 110 -0.55 11.66 -6.75
N ARG A 111 -1.58 11.04 -6.16
CA ARG A 111 -1.41 9.91 -5.21
C ARG A 111 -0.83 8.68 -5.90
N VAL A 112 -1.33 8.31 -7.07
CA VAL A 112 -0.78 7.20 -7.86
C VAL A 112 0.70 7.42 -8.15
N LYS A 113 1.09 8.61 -8.63
CA LYS A 113 2.49 8.95 -8.89
C LYS A 113 3.34 8.90 -7.61
N ALA A 114 2.85 9.42 -6.51
CA ALA A 114 3.56 9.41 -5.22
C ALA A 114 3.84 7.97 -4.76
N HIS A 115 2.84 7.09 -4.80
CA HIS A 115 2.99 5.68 -4.41
C HIS A 115 3.90 4.90 -5.37
N LEU A 116 3.79 5.11 -6.69
CA LEU A 116 4.69 4.51 -7.68
C LEU A 116 6.14 4.94 -7.46
N ASN A 117 6.39 6.23 -7.30
CA ASN A 117 7.74 6.77 -7.10
C ASN A 117 8.36 6.23 -5.80
N ARG A 118 7.56 6.14 -4.75
CA ARG A 118 8.00 5.57 -3.47
C ARG A 118 8.34 4.09 -3.62
N TYR A 119 7.48 3.30 -4.25
CA TYR A 119 7.70 1.88 -4.49
C TYR A 119 8.96 1.65 -5.33
N ILE A 120 9.16 2.45 -6.40
CA ILE A 120 10.37 2.40 -7.22
C ILE A 120 11.63 2.76 -6.41
N ARG A 121 11.59 3.82 -5.61
CA ARG A 121 12.74 4.20 -4.77
C ARG A 121 13.14 3.08 -3.82
N LEU A 122 12.16 2.42 -3.23
CA LEU A 122 12.39 1.33 -2.29
C LEU A 122 12.86 0.04 -2.99
N THR A 123 12.43 -0.19 -4.24
CA THR A 123 12.85 -1.35 -5.03
C THR A 123 14.13 -1.13 -5.84
N ARG A 124 14.46 0.11 -6.26
CA ARG A 124 15.67 0.45 -7.05
C ARG A 124 16.97 0.52 -6.25
N LYS A 125 16.93 0.69 -4.92
CA LYS A 125 18.14 0.56 -4.07
C LYS A 125 18.73 -0.86 -4.03
N ARG A 126 18.28 -1.74 -4.93
CA ARG A 126 18.68 -3.15 -5.02
C ARG A 126 20.04 -3.44 -5.65
N SER A 127 20.80 -2.44 -6.10
CA SER A 127 22.03 -2.73 -6.88
C SER A 127 23.36 -2.60 -6.12
N ASP A 128 23.39 -1.95 -4.97
CA ASP A 128 24.64 -1.84 -4.22
C ASP A 128 24.42 -2.03 -2.71
N GLU A 129 25.01 -3.11 -2.20
CA GLU A 129 25.13 -3.52 -0.80
C GLU A 129 23.84 -3.99 -0.10
N ASN A 130 23.80 -5.28 0.27
CA ASN A 130 22.83 -5.85 1.20
C ASN A 130 22.89 -5.13 2.54
N GLU A 131 22.07 -4.12 2.72
CA GLU A 131 22.03 -3.34 3.94
C GLU A 131 21.05 -4.01 4.93
N TYR A 132 21.60 -4.81 5.82
CA TYR A 132 20.85 -5.41 6.92
C TYR A 132 20.79 -4.47 8.12
N ILE A 133 19.62 -4.41 8.77
CA ILE A 133 19.49 -3.86 10.11
C ILE A 133 19.26 -5.06 11.04
N GLU A 134 20.13 -5.25 12.03
CA GLU A 134 20.04 -6.37 12.94
C GLU A 134 19.92 -5.88 14.40
N TYR A 135 18.92 -6.42 15.08
CA TYR A 135 18.70 -6.32 16.52
C TYR A 135 18.48 -7.71 17.10
N PRO A 136 18.62 -7.92 18.39
CA PRO A 136 18.26 -9.19 19.02
C PRO A 136 16.83 -9.60 18.64
N GLY A 137 16.68 -10.75 17.97
CA GLY A 137 15.39 -11.26 17.51
C GLY A 137 14.80 -10.60 16.25
N LEU A 138 15.42 -9.56 15.67
CA LEU A 138 14.91 -8.88 14.49
C LEU A 138 16.02 -8.64 13.46
N LYS A 139 15.80 -9.11 12.23
CA LYS A 139 16.68 -8.83 11.09
C LYS A 139 15.83 -8.28 9.93
N ILE A 140 16.21 -7.12 9.41
CA ILE A 140 15.55 -6.44 8.31
C ILE A 140 16.50 -6.42 7.11
N ASP A 141 16.14 -7.09 6.03
CA ASP A 141 16.81 -6.98 4.74
C ASP A 141 16.17 -5.80 3.97
N ARG A 142 16.87 -4.67 3.94
CA ARG A 142 16.40 -3.45 3.29
C ARG A 142 16.37 -3.60 1.78
N THR A 143 17.24 -4.43 1.24
CA THR A 143 17.38 -4.65 -0.20
C THR A 143 16.29 -5.56 -0.72
N ALA A 144 16.08 -6.72 -0.10
CA ALA A 144 15.04 -7.66 -0.49
C ALA A 144 13.66 -7.34 0.13
N ARG A 145 13.58 -6.33 1.01
CA ARG A 145 12.37 -5.95 1.77
C ARG A 145 11.80 -7.12 2.58
N ARG A 146 12.67 -7.89 3.22
CA ARG A 146 12.32 -9.05 4.03
C ARG A 146 12.59 -8.77 5.49
N VAL A 147 11.73 -9.28 6.34
CA VAL A 147 11.87 -9.14 7.79
C VAL A 147 11.86 -10.54 8.41
N PHE A 148 12.85 -10.79 9.25
CA PHE A 148 12.96 -12.03 10.01
C PHE A 148 12.81 -11.71 11.49
N VAL A 149 11.93 -12.43 12.17
CA VAL A 149 11.71 -12.35 13.61
C VAL A 149 12.06 -13.70 14.20
N ASP A 150 13.04 -13.74 15.11
CA ASP A 150 13.59 -14.96 15.71
C ASP A 150 14.03 -16.00 14.65
N GLY A 151 14.56 -15.51 13.51
CA GLY A 151 15.02 -16.33 12.39
C GLY A 151 13.94 -16.75 11.40
N GLU A 152 12.66 -16.54 11.69
CA GLU A 152 11.54 -16.82 10.79
C GLU A 152 11.15 -15.62 9.95
N GLU A 153 10.99 -15.81 8.63
CA GLU A 153 10.50 -14.75 7.75
C GLU A 153 9.05 -14.42 8.04
N ARG A 154 8.77 -13.13 8.26
CA ARG A 154 7.42 -12.60 8.49
C ARG A 154 7.03 -11.65 7.36
N CYS A 155 5.81 -11.82 6.85
CA CYS A 155 5.29 -10.95 5.79
C CYS A 155 4.82 -9.60 6.36
N PHE A 156 5.33 -8.51 5.77
CA PHE A 156 4.95 -7.13 6.07
C PHE A 156 4.38 -6.48 4.81
N THR A 157 3.36 -5.64 4.96
CA THR A 157 2.92 -4.79 3.86
C THR A 157 3.95 -3.70 3.59
N THR A 158 3.89 -3.06 2.42
CA THR A 158 4.82 -1.98 2.04
C THR A 158 4.94 -0.92 3.14
N LYS A 159 3.80 -0.44 3.68
CA LYS A 159 3.79 0.60 4.72
C LYS A 159 4.26 0.10 6.09
N GLU A 160 3.93 -1.13 6.45
CA GLU A 160 4.45 -1.75 7.67
C GLU A 160 5.97 -1.90 7.59
N PHE A 161 6.50 -2.36 6.45
CA PHE A 161 7.94 -2.48 6.23
C PHE A 161 8.64 -1.12 6.29
N ASP A 162 8.10 -0.10 5.60
CA ASP A 162 8.67 1.24 5.59
C ASP A 162 8.71 1.86 6.98
N LEU A 163 7.61 1.72 7.74
CA LEU A 163 7.50 2.24 9.08
C LEU A 163 8.45 1.51 10.06
N LEU A 164 8.51 0.17 9.98
CA LEU A 164 9.44 -0.63 10.78
C LEU A 164 10.90 -0.25 10.47
N THR A 165 11.25 -0.16 9.19
CA THR A 165 12.59 0.20 8.75
C THR A 165 12.96 1.62 9.19
N TYR A 166 12.03 2.57 9.08
CA TYR A 166 12.24 3.94 9.53
C TYR A 166 12.53 4.00 11.03
N LEU A 167 11.73 3.31 11.84
CA LEU A 167 11.95 3.23 13.29
C LEU A 167 13.27 2.54 13.64
N ALA A 168 13.59 1.44 12.97
CA ALA A 168 14.81 0.67 13.19
C ALA A 168 16.10 1.42 12.77
N THR A 169 16.02 2.35 11.83
CA THR A 169 17.16 3.21 11.46
C THR A 169 17.38 4.38 12.40
N HIS A 170 16.47 4.64 13.35
CA HIS A 170 16.56 5.74 14.31
C HIS A 170 16.36 5.23 15.75
N PRO A 171 17.28 4.39 16.25
CA PRO A 171 17.19 3.87 17.62
C PRO A 171 17.26 5.00 18.64
N ASN A 172 16.56 4.83 19.75
CA ASN A 172 16.51 5.80 20.86
C ASN A 172 15.89 7.17 20.49
N HIS A 173 15.17 7.25 19.39
CA HIS A 173 14.42 8.44 19.00
C HIS A 173 12.92 8.26 19.20
N VAL A 174 12.28 9.27 19.80
CA VAL A 174 10.81 9.30 19.96
C VAL A 174 10.22 10.16 18.86
N PHE A 175 9.30 9.61 18.11
CA PHE A 175 8.60 10.29 17.02
C PHE A 175 7.15 10.56 17.40
N SER A 176 6.66 11.73 17.04
CA SER A 176 5.21 11.99 16.99
C SER A 176 4.56 11.21 15.83
N LYS A 177 3.24 11.05 15.90
CA LYS A 177 2.49 10.41 14.81
C LYS A 177 2.57 11.20 13.51
N ASP A 178 2.62 12.53 13.59
CA ASP A 178 2.75 13.42 12.45
C ASP A 178 4.09 13.26 11.74
N GLU A 179 5.18 13.18 12.50
CA GLU A 179 6.52 12.91 11.95
C GLU A 179 6.58 11.56 11.25
N LEU A 180 6.05 10.51 11.89
CA LEU A 180 6.00 9.17 11.28
C LEU A 180 5.12 9.15 10.03
N PHE A 181 3.99 9.86 10.07
CA PHE A 181 3.10 9.96 8.92
C PHE A 181 3.81 10.65 7.76
N SER A 182 4.41 11.82 7.99
CA SER A 182 5.15 12.57 6.98
C SER A 182 6.32 11.77 6.39
N ALA A 183 7.07 11.07 7.24
CA ALA A 183 8.22 10.26 6.82
C ALA A 183 7.81 9.05 5.97
N VAL A 184 6.69 8.40 6.31
CA VAL A 184 6.26 7.14 5.70
C VAL A 184 5.22 7.32 4.60
N TRP A 185 4.37 8.33 4.66
CA TRP A 185 3.34 8.60 3.65
C TRP A 185 3.66 9.81 2.76
N GLY A 186 4.50 10.74 3.22
CA GLY A 186 4.88 11.97 2.52
C GLY A 186 4.12 13.18 3.05
N MET A 187 4.72 14.38 2.94
CA MET A 187 4.13 15.64 3.44
C MET A 187 2.81 16.02 2.73
N ASP A 188 2.65 15.64 1.48
CA ASP A 188 1.47 15.99 0.66
C ASP A 188 0.37 14.91 0.75
N SER A 189 0.53 13.91 1.61
CA SER A 189 -0.46 12.84 1.74
C SER A 189 -1.62 13.33 2.61
N MET A 190 -2.81 13.42 2.02
CA MET A 190 -4.05 13.76 2.73
C MET A 190 -4.63 12.59 3.55
N GLY A 191 -3.80 11.57 3.87
CA GLY A 191 -4.20 10.45 4.70
C GLY A 191 -4.36 10.86 6.18
N GLU A 192 -5.09 10.07 6.94
CA GLU A 192 -5.30 10.35 8.36
C GLU A 192 -4.13 9.85 9.21
N ILE A 193 -3.67 10.66 10.15
CA ILE A 193 -2.64 10.35 11.16
C ILE A 193 -2.99 9.09 11.97
N ALA A 194 -4.28 8.78 12.12
CA ALA A 194 -4.78 7.55 12.74
C ALA A 194 -4.21 6.27 12.10
N THR A 195 -3.87 6.33 10.80
CA THR A 195 -3.24 5.26 10.02
C THR A 195 -1.94 4.75 10.67
N VAL A 196 -1.12 5.65 11.21
CA VAL A 196 0.14 5.30 11.89
C VAL A 196 -0.13 4.34 13.05
N THR A 197 -1.14 4.63 13.88
CA THR A 197 -1.48 3.80 15.03
C THR A 197 -1.87 2.38 14.64
N VAL A 198 -2.62 2.22 13.55
CA VAL A 198 -3.03 0.92 13.03
C VAL A 198 -1.82 0.10 12.57
N HIS A 199 -0.90 0.73 11.81
CA HIS A 199 0.29 0.07 11.32
C HIS A 199 1.26 -0.31 12.45
N ILE A 200 1.47 0.58 13.44
CA ILE A 200 2.27 0.26 14.64
C ILE A 200 1.70 -0.95 15.38
N LYS A 201 0.37 -1.00 15.59
CA LYS A 201 -0.26 -2.16 16.24
C LYS A 201 -0.02 -3.47 15.50
N LYS A 202 -0.05 -3.42 14.16
CA LYS A 202 0.21 -4.60 13.32
C LYS A 202 1.67 -5.02 13.32
N ILE A 203 2.60 -4.06 13.25
CA ILE A 203 4.03 -4.32 13.36
C ILE A 203 4.30 -5.02 14.69
N ARG A 204 3.84 -4.47 15.81
CA ARG A 204 4.01 -5.08 17.14
C ARG A 204 3.49 -6.51 17.18
N LYS A 205 2.29 -6.77 16.65
CA LYS A 205 1.74 -8.14 16.61
C LYS A 205 2.61 -9.12 15.83
N LYS A 206 3.39 -8.63 14.84
CA LYS A 206 4.26 -9.46 14.00
C LYS A 206 5.68 -9.61 14.56
N THR A 207 6.14 -8.65 15.38
CA THR A 207 7.50 -8.61 15.94
C THR A 207 7.56 -9.00 17.41
N GLU A 208 6.46 -8.88 18.17
CA GLU A 208 6.40 -9.28 19.57
C GLU A 208 5.85 -10.71 19.66
N ASN A 209 6.68 -11.66 20.06
CA ASN A 209 6.20 -12.95 20.54
C ASN A 209 5.52 -12.71 21.91
N ARG A 210 4.20 -12.53 21.92
CA ARG A 210 3.43 -12.62 23.16
C ARG A 210 3.16 -14.10 23.40
N GLU A 211 3.86 -14.67 24.39
CA GLU A 211 3.37 -15.84 25.09
C GLU A 211 2.00 -15.58 25.74
#